data_da3034be242a10470a91a78eb2ddb1cc
#
_entry.id   da3034be242a10470a91a78eb2ddb1cc
#
_cell.length_a   1.000
_cell.length_b   1.000
_cell.length_c   1.000
_cell.angle_alpha   90.00
_cell.angle_beta   90.00
_cell.angle_gamma   90.00
#
_symmetry.space_group_name_H-M   'P 1'
#
loop_
_entity.id
_entity.type
_entity.pdbx_description
1 polymer ?
#
loop_
_entity_poly.entity_id
_entity_poly.type
_entity_poly.pdbx_seq_one_letter_code
_entity_poly.pdbx_strand_id
1 'polypeptide(L)'
;LPFVRMIFFILVASSLYFGLHYYIYWSIVRSIALSTAVKTFIKICMILGGLSFFSGEFLRRRSGLEFLIYGGYIWLGMISISFTIFFFKDILSIFLPEYRKILTYASMVVSIVAISFAILQVKQPPMLKEIQIPMPRLAIEKSGFRIIHLSDIHINHFTSKEWIETLVEHVNLQNPDLILITGDVIDDHLDRIKEFPPLLRQLKSKHGVYVVSGNHEYYGGIQHFEEFSALSNFHVLNNEAITIDNCLHVVGIPDDTASSFSLPGPDLTKAMANIQDNQPVILLSHKPVGFPEAVQKGVSLQLSGHTHRGQILPLNLLVPLTFKYSYGLYELDTSYIYTTSGTGLWGPPMRIFTSSEIVSIDLISK
;
A
#
# COMPACT_ATOMS: atom_id res chain seq x y z
N LEU A 1 22.12 -20.53 4.18
CA LEU A 1 20.64 -20.72 4.23
C LEU A 1 19.83 -19.52 3.69
N PRO A 2 20.13 -18.22 3.96
CA PRO A 2 19.37 -17.08 3.41
C PRO A 2 19.46 -17.00 1.88
N PHE A 3 20.64 -17.17 1.31
CA PHE A 3 20.90 -17.10 -0.13
C PHE A 3 20.10 -18.15 -0.92
N VAL A 4 20.04 -19.39 -0.44
CA VAL A 4 19.25 -20.47 -1.08
C VAL A 4 17.76 -20.17 -1.04
N ARG A 5 17.25 -19.63 0.09
CA ARG A 5 15.85 -19.20 0.21
C ARG A 5 15.52 -18.06 -0.74
N MET A 6 16.42 -17.10 -0.89
CA MET A 6 16.26 -15.99 -1.84
C MET A 6 16.21 -16.48 -3.30
N ILE A 7 17.15 -17.37 -3.70
CA ILE A 7 17.12 -17.96 -5.06
C ILE A 7 15.83 -18.72 -5.28
N PHE A 8 15.41 -19.55 -4.33
CA PHE A 8 14.16 -20.29 -4.44
C PHE A 8 12.96 -19.37 -4.61
N PHE A 9 12.87 -18.31 -3.80
CA PHE A 9 11.82 -17.28 -3.92
C PHE A 9 11.82 -16.63 -5.31
N ILE A 10 12.99 -16.21 -5.82
CA ILE A 10 13.11 -15.60 -7.14
C ILE A 10 12.65 -16.58 -8.24
N LEU A 11 13.05 -17.84 -8.16
CA LEU A 11 12.65 -18.86 -9.15
C LEU A 11 11.15 -19.10 -9.12
N VAL A 12 10.54 -19.22 -7.94
CA VAL A 12 9.09 -19.41 -7.79
C VAL A 12 8.33 -18.18 -8.29
N ALA A 13 8.72 -16.99 -7.87
CA ALA A 13 8.07 -15.73 -8.29
C ALA A 13 8.18 -15.52 -9.81
N SER A 14 9.36 -15.77 -10.41
CA SER A 14 9.56 -15.68 -11.85
C SER A 14 8.75 -16.73 -12.60
N SER A 15 8.69 -17.97 -12.10
CA SER A 15 7.90 -19.04 -12.71
C SER A 15 6.40 -18.72 -12.68
N LEU A 16 5.89 -18.21 -11.57
CA LEU A 16 4.51 -17.74 -11.48
C LEU A 16 4.25 -16.60 -12.45
N TYR A 17 5.12 -15.61 -12.47
CA TYR A 17 4.99 -14.44 -13.36
C TYR A 17 4.93 -14.84 -14.83
N PHE A 18 5.90 -15.63 -15.33
CA PHE A 18 5.87 -16.12 -16.71
C PHE A 18 4.73 -17.12 -16.96
N GLY A 19 4.31 -17.85 -15.93
CA GLY A 19 3.13 -18.70 -15.97
C GLY A 19 1.85 -17.93 -16.30
N LEU A 20 1.67 -16.70 -15.76
CA LEU A 20 0.54 -15.83 -16.10
C LEU A 20 0.54 -15.46 -17.58
N HIS A 21 1.70 -15.13 -18.16
CA HIS A 21 1.83 -14.80 -19.58
C HIS A 21 1.50 -15.99 -20.47
N TYR A 22 2.06 -17.16 -20.14
CA TYR A 22 1.78 -18.39 -20.86
C TYR A 22 0.29 -18.76 -20.79
N TYR A 23 -0.33 -18.62 -19.62
CA TYR A 23 -1.75 -18.91 -19.42
C TYR A 23 -2.64 -18.04 -20.31
N ILE A 24 -2.41 -16.73 -20.34
CA ILE A 24 -3.19 -15.81 -21.20
C ILE A 24 -3.01 -16.17 -22.66
N TYR A 25 -1.75 -16.35 -23.10
CA TYR A 25 -1.45 -16.78 -24.46
C TYR A 25 -2.19 -18.08 -24.83
N TRP A 26 -2.08 -19.10 -23.99
CA TRP A 26 -2.73 -20.40 -24.20
C TRP A 26 -4.27 -20.28 -24.21
N SER A 27 -4.86 -19.52 -23.30
CA SER A 27 -6.29 -19.28 -23.24
C SER A 27 -6.84 -18.64 -24.52
N ILE A 28 -6.10 -17.69 -25.12
CA ILE A 28 -6.45 -17.05 -26.40
C ILE A 28 -6.32 -18.08 -27.55
N VAL A 29 -5.16 -18.69 -27.70
CA VAL A 29 -4.81 -19.50 -28.86
C VAL A 29 -5.67 -20.76 -28.99
N ARG A 30 -6.08 -21.36 -27.86
CA ARG A 30 -6.97 -22.53 -27.86
C ARG A 30 -8.43 -22.18 -28.17
N SER A 31 -8.81 -20.92 -28.01
CA SER A 31 -10.21 -20.49 -28.12
C SER A 31 -10.55 -19.86 -29.45
N ILE A 32 -9.54 -19.34 -30.16
CA ILE A 32 -9.69 -18.61 -31.43
C ILE A 32 -8.76 -19.20 -32.48
N ALA A 33 -9.30 -19.45 -33.66
CA ALA A 33 -8.49 -19.88 -34.82
C ALA A 33 -7.67 -18.70 -35.33
N LEU A 34 -6.39 -18.62 -34.97
CA LEU A 34 -5.45 -17.59 -35.37
C LEU A 34 -4.42 -18.13 -36.37
N SER A 35 -3.98 -17.28 -37.30
CA SER A 35 -2.86 -17.65 -38.19
C SER A 35 -1.57 -17.82 -37.38
N THR A 36 -0.60 -18.57 -37.93
CA THR A 36 0.71 -18.78 -37.32
C THR A 36 1.42 -17.45 -37.03
N ALA A 37 1.35 -16.50 -37.96
CA ALA A 37 1.95 -15.18 -37.81
C ALA A 37 1.37 -14.42 -36.58
N VAL A 38 0.05 -14.43 -36.41
CA VAL A 38 -0.61 -13.78 -35.25
C VAL A 38 -0.24 -14.49 -33.94
N LYS A 39 -0.22 -15.82 -33.91
CA LYS A 39 0.22 -16.58 -32.72
C LYS A 39 1.65 -16.22 -32.33
N THR A 40 2.56 -16.17 -33.31
CA THR A 40 3.96 -15.81 -33.11
C THR A 40 4.09 -14.39 -32.60
N PHE A 41 3.34 -13.43 -33.18
CA PHE A 41 3.34 -12.03 -32.73
C PHE A 41 2.90 -11.90 -31.28
N ILE A 42 1.75 -12.53 -30.88
CA ILE A 42 1.29 -12.50 -29.50
C ILE A 42 2.34 -13.11 -28.56
N LYS A 43 2.95 -14.23 -28.93
CA LYS A 43 4.01 -14.88 -28.15
C LYS A 43 5.20 -13.95 -27.94
N ILE A 44 5.66 -13.26 -29.00
CA ILE A 44 6.77 -12.29 -28.91
C ILE A 44 6.39 -11.13 -27.97
N CYS A 45 5.19 -10.56 -28.09
CA CYS A 45 4.70 -9.50 -27.19
C CYS A 45 4.69 -9.95 -25.74
N MET A 46 4.22 -11.18 -25.45
CA MET A 46 4.21 -11.73 -24.09
C MET A 46 5.64 -11.91 -23.53
N ILE A 47 6.58 -12.36 -24.34
CA ILE A 47 7.97 -12.54 -23.91
C ILE A 47 8.63 -11.16 -23.67
N LEU A 48 8.52 -10.23 -24.62
CA LEU A 48 9.14 -8.91 -24.50
C LEU A 48 8.52 -8.11 -23.32
N GLY A 49 7.20 -8.15 -23.18
CA GLY A 49 6.51 -7.52 -22.06
C GLY A 49 6.89 -8.17 -20.72
N GLY A 50 6.97 -9.51 -20.66
CA GLY A 50 7.45 -10.20 -19.48
C GLY A 50 8.88 -9.84 -19.10
N LEU A 51 9.76 -9.68 -20.06
CA LEU A 51 11.16 -9.27 -19.82
C LEU A 51 11.27 -7.79 -19.42
N SER A 52 10.32 -6.92 -19.80
CA SER A 52 10.39 -5.49 -19.51
C SER A 52 10.44 -5.19 -18.00
N PHE A 53 9.70 -5.94 -17.19
CA PHE A 53 9.73 -5.79 -15.73
C PHE A 53 11.12 -6.10 -15.15
N PHE A 54 11.71 -7.24 -15.52
CA PHE A 54 13.04 -7.62 -15.03
C PHE A 54 14.14 -6.71 -15.51
N SER A 55 14.09 -6.27 -16.79
CA SER A 55 15.06 -5.32 -17.32
C SER A 55 14.93 -3.95 -16.66
N GLY A 56 13.71 -3.51 -16.34
CA GLY A 56 13.46 -2.31 -15.56
C GLY A 56 14.13 -2.38 -14.19
N GLU A 57 13.86 -3.42 -13.41
CA GLU A 57 14.46 -3.61 -12.08
C GLU A 57 15.99 -3.70 -12.13
N PHE A 58 16.55 -4.43 -13.10
CA PHE A 58 18.00 -4.53 -13.28
C PHE A 58 18.64 -3.18 -13.60
N LEU A 59 17.94 -2.33 -14.36
CA LEU A 59 18.42 -1.01 -14.80
C LEU A 59 18.02 0.12 -13.83
N ARG A 60 17.31 -0.18 -12.73
CA ARG A 60 16.76 0.81 -11.79
C ARG A 60 17.78 1.82 -11.27
N ARG A 61 19.06 1.44 -11.20
CA ARG A 61 20.15 2.33 -10.76
C ARG A 61 20.74 3.21 -11.84
N ARG A 62 20.29 3.09 -13.12
CA ARG A 62 20.81 3.87 -14.25
C ARG A 62 19.84 4.99 -14.61
N SER A 63 20.29 6.23 -14.51
CA SER A 63 19.54 7.40 -14.96
C SER A 63 19.26 7.35 -16.48
N GLY A 64 18.11 7.85 -16.90
CA GLY A 64 17.69 7.93 -18.31
C GLY A 64 16.96 6.70 -18.85
N LEU A 65 16.74 5.66 -18.02
CA LEU A 65 16.01 4.45 -18.40
C LEU A 65 14.74 4.22 -17.57
N GLU A 66 14.30 5.24 -16.88
CA GLU A 66 13.11 5.24 -16.00
C GLU A 66 11.84 4.78 -16.74
N PHE A 67 11.74 5.12 -18.04
CA PHE A 67 10.60 4.71 -18.87
C PHE A 67 10.47 3.19 -19.02
N LEU A 68 11.59 2.44 -18.98
CA LEU A 68 11.58 0.97 -19.04
C LEU A 68 11.01 0.38 -17.74
N ILE A 69 11.37 0.97 -16.60
CA ILE A 69 10.88 0.55 -15.29
C ILE A 69 9.37 0.80 -15.22
N TYR A 70 8.95 2.01 -15.57
CA TYR A 70 7.54 2.39 -15.59
C TYR A 70 6.72 1.52 -16.54
N GLY A 71 7.24 1.25 -17.75
CA GLY A 71 6.64 0.34 -18.73
C GLY A 71 6.52 -1.09 -18.20
N GLY A 72 7.53 -1.58 -17.46
CA GLY A 72 7.52 -2.89 -16.81
C GLY A 72 6.44 -3.02 -15.74
N TYR A 73 6.27 -2.00 -14.90
CA TYR A 73 5.18 -1.97 -13.90
C TYR A 73 3.80 -1.88 -14.55
N ILE A 74 3.63 -1.06 -15.60
CA ILE A 74 2.38 -1.04 -16.38
C ILE A 74 2.07 -2.43 -16.92
N TRP A 75 3.08 -3.08 -17.54
CA TRP A 75 2.91 -4.42 -18.09
C TRP A 75 2.52 -5.45 -17.01
N LEU A 76 3.16 -5.41 -15.85
CA LEU A 76 2.82 -6.26 -14.71
C LEU A 76 1.34 -6.11 -14.32
N GLY A 77 0.85 -4.86 -14.20
CA GLY A 77 -0.55 -4.60 -13.91
C GLY A 77 -1.50 -5.10 -15.00
N MET A 78 -1.14 -4.88 -16.28
CA MET A 78 -1.92 -5.37 -17.43
C MET A 78 -2.06 -6.91 -17.42
N ILE A 79 -0.97 -7.63 -17.18
CA ILE A 79 -0.97 -9.10 -17.11
C ILE A 79 -1.78 -9.58 -15.90
N SER A 80 -1.64 -8.94 -14.74
CA SER A 80 -2.37 -9.31 -13.52
C SER A 80 -3.89 -9.18 -13.70
N ILE A 81 -4.36 -8.04 -14.23
CA ILE A 81 -5.79 -7.81 -14.52
C ILE A 81 -6.28 -8.78 -15.59
N SER A 82 -5.54 -8.90 -16.70
CA SER A 82 -5.94 -9.78 -17.80
C SER A 82 -6.00 -11.25 -17.37
N PHE A 83 -5.02 -11.72 -16.60
CA PHE A 83 -5.04 -13.08 -16.06
C PHE A 83 -6.34 -13.35 -15.29
N THR A 84 -6.73 -12.47 -14.41
CA THR A 84 -7.95 -12.65 -13.61
C THR A 84 -9.19 -12.75 -14.48
N ILE A 85 -9.33 -11.86 -15.48
CA ILE A 85 -10.46 -11.88 -16.41
C ILE A 85 -10.49 -13.15 -17.23
N PHE A 86 -9.34 -13.57 -17.78
CA PHE A 86 -9.24 -14.80 -18.57
C PHE A 86 -9.43 -16.07 -17.72
N PHE A 87 -9.01 -16.05 -16.46
CA PHE A 87 -9.23 -17.16 -15.53
C PHE A 87 -10.74 -17.39 -15.30
N PHE A 88 -11.49 -16.33 -14.98
CA PHE A 88 -12.94 -16.45 -14.81
C PHE A 88 -13.64 -16.79 -16.11
N LYS A 89 -13.19 -16.25 -17.25
CA LYS A 89 -13.68 -16.67 -18.58
C LYS A 89 -13.49 -18.15 -18.82
N ASP A 90 -12.33 -18.71 -18.47
CA ASP A 90 -12.06 -20.14 -18.71
C ASP A 90 -12.91 -21.03 -17.79
N ILE A 91 -13.17 -20.62 -16.55
CA ILE A 91 -14.15 -21.30 -15.67
C ILE A 91 -15.54 -21.25 -16.32
N LEU A 92 -16.00 -20.11 -16.78
CA LEU A 92 -17.31 -19.96 -17.42
C LEU A 92 -17.41 -20.80 -18.71
N SER A 93 -16.32 -20.92 -19.46
CA SER A 93 -16.25 -21.73 -20.68
C SER A 93 -16.35 -23.24 -20.45
N ILE A 94 -16.21 -23.71 -19.20
CA ILE A 94 -16.47 -25.12 -18.84
C ILE A 94 -17.96 -25.39 -18.92
N PHE A 95 -18.78 -24.47 -18.49
CA PHE A 95 -20.25 -24.59 -18.47
C PHE A 95 -20.90 -24.16 -19.79
N LEU A 96 -20.22 -23.32 -20.58
CA LEU A 96 -20.72 -22.73 -21.83
C LEU A 96 -19.69 -22.95 -22.97
N PRO A 97 -19.37 -24.18 -23.34
CA PRO A 97 -18.27 -24.45 -24.27
C PRO A 97 -18.51 -23.92 -25.69
N GLU A 98 -19.75 -23.85 -26.14
CA GLU A 98 -20.16 -23.30 -27.44
C GLU A 98 -19.90 -21.80 -27.56
N TYR A 99 -19.90 -21.05 -26.43
CA TYR A 99 -19.65 -19.61 -26.37
C TYR A 99 -18.18 -19.27 -26.16
N ARG A 100 -17.26 -20.23 -26.03
CA ARG A 100 -15.84 -20.00 -25.70
C ARG A 100 -15.19 -18.91 -26.58
N LYS A 101 -15.46 -18.92 -27.88
CA LYS A 101 -14.91 -17.92 -28.82
C LYS A 101 -15.41 -16.51 -28.48
N ILE A 102 -16.71 -16.34 -28.29
CA ILE A 102 -17.35 -15.07 -27.96
C ILE A 102 -16.85 -14.57 -26.60
N LEU A 103 -16.81 -15.45 -25.59
CA LEU A 103 -16.30 -15.15 -24.27
C LEU A 103 -14.82 -14.70 -24.32
N THR A 104 -14.01 -15.26 -25.22
CA THR A 104 -12.61 -14.83 -25.38
C THR A 104 -12.52 -13.40 -25.94
N TYR A 105 -13.29 -13.06 -26.97
CA TYR A 105 -13.33 -11.70 -27.50
C TYR A 105 -13.87 -10.71 -26.46
N ALA A 106 -14.94 -11.07 -25.76
CA ALA A 106 -15.48 -10.26 -24.67
C ALA A 106 -14.43 -10.00 -23.57
N SER A 107 -13.67 -11.05 -23.18
CA SER A 107 -12.60 -10.91 -22.18
C SER A 107 -11.45 -10.01 -22.64
N MET A 108 -11.10 -10.01 -23.93
CA MET A 108 -10.13 -9.07 -24.48
C MET A 108 -10.63 -7.62 -24.33
N VAL A 109 -11.89 -7.35 -24.72
CA VAL A 109 -12.48 -6.03 -24.60
C VAL A 109 -12.58 -5.60 -23.13
N VAL A 110 -13.07 -6.47 -22.24
CA VAL A 110 -13.19 -6.21 -20.81
C VAL A 110 -11.81 -5.93 -20.21
N SER A 111 -10.76 -6.66 -20.62
CA SER A 111 -9.39 -6.40 -20.17
C SER A 111 -8.90 -5.01 -20.57
N ILE A 112 -9.12 -4.60 -21.83
CA ILE A 112 -8.76 -3.26 -22.31
C ILE A 112 -9.49 -2.18 -21.49
N VAL A 113 -10.79 -2.32 -21.29
CA VAL A 113 -11.60 -1.36 -20.52
C VAL A 113 -11.14 -1.30 -19.07
N ALA A 114 -10.94 -2.46 -18.42
CA ALA A 114 -10.50 -2.55 -17.03
C ALA A 114 -9.11 -1.93 -16.82
N ILE A 115 -8.16 -2.19 -17.72
CA ILE A 115 -6.81 -1.63 -17.70
C ILE A 115 -6.87 -0.11 -17.89
N SER A 116 -7.62 0.36 -18.90
CA SER A 116 -7.79 1.80 -19.15
C SER A 116 -8.39 2.51 -17.93
N PHE A 117 -9.43 1.93 -17.33
CA PHE A 117 -10.05 2.45 -16.11
C PHE A 117 -9.03 2.48 -14.97
N ALA A 118 -8.27 1.39 -14.76
CA ALA A 118 -7.28 1.29 -13.68
C ALA A 118 -6.16 2.34 -13.79
N ILE A 119 -5.72 2.67 -15.02
CA ILE A 119 -4.74 3.73 -15.30
C ILE A 119 -5.35 5.14 -15.07
N LEU A 120 -6.61 5.34 -15.45
CA LEU A 120 -7.27 6.64 -15.27
C LEU A 120 -7.59 6.92 -13.79
N GLN A 121 -7.92 5.88 -13.03
CA GLN A 121 -8.27 5.98 -11.61
C GLN A 121 -7.13 6.58 -10.77
N VAL A 122 -5.88 6.23 -11.07
CA VAL A 122 -4.72 6.71 -10.30
C VAL A 122 -4.33 8.16 -10.58
N LYS A 123 -4.91 8.77 -11.61
CA LYS A 123 -4.72 10.21 -11.89
C LYS A 123 -5.60 11.10 -10.99
N GLN A 124 -6.59 10.51 -10.31
CA GLN A 124 -7.41 11.23 -9.34
C GLN A 124 -6.62 11.42 -8.05
N PRO A 125 -6.75 12.58 -7.39
CA PRO A 125 -6.16 12.76 -6.06
C PRO A 125 -6.74 11.76 -5.07
N PRO A 126 -6.04 11.46 -3.96
CA PRO A 126 -6.57 10.61 -2.91
C PRO A 126 -7.91 11.13 -2.40
N MET A 127 -8.88 10.24 -2.23
CA MET A 127 -10.20 10.59 -1.72
C MET A 127 -10.13 10.90 -0.22
N LEU A 128 -10.77 11.97 0.22
CA LEU A 128 -10.96 12.21 1.64
C LEU A 128 -12.02 11.25 2.16
N LYS A 129 -11.66 10.44 3.17
CA LYS A 129 -12.57 9.56 3.89
C LYS A 129 -12.72 10.04 5.32
N GLU A 130 -13.89 10.51 5.67
CA GLU A 130 -14.21 10.95 7.02
C GLU A 130 -14.85 9.83 7.82
N ILE A 131 -14.33 9.60 9.04
CA ILE A 131 -14.86 8.62 9.98
C ILE A 131 -14.89 9.20 11.39
N GLN A 132 -15.85 8.74 12.19
CA GLN A 132 -15.93 9.06 13.61
C GLN A 132 -15.65 7.79 14.41
N ILE A 133 -14.76 7.87 15.39
CA ILE A 133 -14.42 6.74 16.25
C ILE A 133 -14.75 7.10 17.69
N PRO A 134 -15.71 6.39 18.32
CA PRO A 134 -15.97 6.53 19.73
C PRO A 134 -14.73 6.11 20.53
N MET A 135 -14.21 7.03 21.34
CA MET A 135 -12.98 6.83 22.09
C MET A 135 -13.28 6.82 23.59
N PRO A 136 -13.39 5.63 24.20
CA PRO A 136 -13.54 5.53 25.64
C PRO A 136 -12.39 6.22 26.36
N ARG A 137 -12.70 6.87 27.49
CA ARG A 137 -11.71 7.60 28.33
C ARG A 137 -11.15 8.88 27.70
N LEU A 138 -11.58 9.27 26.51
CA LEU A 138 -11.29 10.60 25.98
C LEU A 138 -12.09 11.66 26.76
N ALA A 139 -11.44 12.68 27.25
CA ALA A 139 -12.11 13.79 27.93
C ALA A 139 -13.12 14.47 26.98
N ILE A 140 -14.29 14.87 27.51
CA ILE A 140 -15.38 15.41 26.71
C ILE A 140 -14.99 16.68 25.96
N GLU A 141 -14.11 17.48 26.55
CA GLU A 141 -13.57 18.74 25.98
C GLU A 141 -12.67 18.47 24.76
N LYS A 142 -12.24 17.21 24.60
CA LYS A 142 -11.43 16.75 23.46
C LYS A 142 -12.26 16.02 22.42
N SER A 143 -13.57 15.94 22.60
CA SER A 143 -14.46 15.37 21.59
C SER A 143 -14.38 16.20 20.30
N GLY A 144 -14.18 15.52 19.16
CA GLY A 144 -13.91 16.17 17.88
C GLY A 144 -12.41 16.40 17.59
N PHE A 145 -11.49 15.82 18.43
CA PHE A 145 -10.06 15.82 18.12
C PHE A 145 -9.81 15.13 16.77
N ARG A 146 -9.30 15.91 15.83
CA ARG A 146 -9.15 15.48 14.43
C ARG A 146 -7.76 14.95 14.13
N ILE A 147 -7.71 13.72 13.65
CA ILE A 147 -6.50 13.05 13.20
C ILE A 147 -6.57 12.86 11.70
N ILE A 148 -5.52 13.23 10.97
CA ILE A 148 -5.32 12.76 9.60
C ILE A 148 -4.41 11.54 9.65
N HIS A 149 -4.91 10.43 9.13
CA HIS A 149 -4.15 9.19 8.95
C HIS A 149 -3.75 9.04 7.47
N LEU A 150 -2.45 8.97 7.25
CA LEU A 150 -1.80 8.67 5.97
C LEU A 150 -1.05 7.35 6.09
N SER A 151 -0.86 6.64 4.99
CA SER A 151 -0.05 5.43 4.92
C SER A 151 0.32 5.14 3.48
N ASP A 152 1.38 4.35 3.27
CA ASP A 152 1.69 3.81 1.95
C ASP A 152 1.75 4.93 0.89
N ILE A 153 2.53 5.97 1.15
CA ILE A 153 2.71 7.10 0.25
C ILE A 153 3.60 6.69 -0.92
N HIS A 154 4.60 5.82 -0.68
CA HIS A 154 5.50 5.24 -1.68
C HIS A 154 6.18 6.28 -2.57
N ILE A 155 6.75 7.31 -1.94
CA ILE A 155 7.50 8.34 -2.66
C ILE A 155 8.72 7.73 -3.33
N ASN A 156 8.81 7.91 -4.64
CA ASN A 156 9.92 7.44 -5.44
C ASN A 156 10.18 8.45 -6.58
N HIS A 157 11.18 8.17 -7.42
CA HIS A 157 11.57 9.06 -8.52
C HIS A 157 10.51 9.24 -9.63
N PHE A 158 9.38 8.51 -9.60
CA PHE A 158 8.23 8.75 -10.48
C PHE A 158 7.16 9.62 -9.84
N THR A 159 7.28 9.89 -8.55
CA THR A 159 6.34 10.76 -7.83
C THR A 159 6.47 12.19 -8.37
N SER A 160 5.36 12.82 -8.72
CA SER A 160 5.39 14.20 -9.16
C SER A 160 5.30 15.18 -7.97
N LYS A 161 5.91 16.35 -8.13
CA LYS A 161 5.83 17.41 -7.10
C LYS A 161 4.41 17.89 -6.93
N GLU A 162 3.69 18.06 -8.02
CA GLU A 162 2.31 18.52 -8.05
C GLU A 162 1.40 17.58 -7.26
N TRP A 163 1.68 16.26 -7.31
CA TRP A 163 0.92 15.29 -6.53
C TRP A 163 1.17 15.46 -5.03
N ILE A 164 2.44 15.65 -4.61
CA ILE A 164 2.79 15.90 -3.20
C ILE A 164 2.20 17.25 -2.73
N GLU A 165 2.29 18.30 -3.54
CA GLU A 165 1.70 19.62 -3.24
C GLU A 165 0.18 19.50 -3.03
N THR A 166 -0.51 18.79 -3.92
CA THR A 166 -1.95 18.51 -3.81
C THR A 166 -2.26 17.70 -2.54
N LEU A 167 -1.46 16.69 -2.21
CA LEU A 167 -1.61 15.91 -0.98
C LEU A 167 -1.51 16.82 0.26
N VAL A 168 -0.46 17.65 0.31
CA VAL A 168 -0.23 18.59 1.44
C VAL A 168 -1.38 19.59 1.56
N GLU A 169 -1.85 20.14 0.44
CA GLU A 169 -3.00 21.06 0.43
C GLU A 169 -4.26 20.39 0.97
N HIS A 170 -4.59 19.19 0.48
CA HIS A 170 -5.78 18.45 0.92
C HIS A 170 -5.74 18.11 2.41
N VAL A 171 -4.57 17.73 2.93
CA VAL A 171 -4.39 17.46 4.36
C VAL A 171 -4.55 18.76 5.17
N ASN A 172 -3.91 19.84 4.75
CA ASN A 172 -3.94 21.11 5.47
C ASN A 172 -5.35 21.74 5.51
N LEU A 173 -6.15 21.57 4.47
CA LEU A 173 -7.56 22.00 4.42
C LEU A 173 -8.42 21.34 5.51
N GLN A 174 -8.01 20.18 6.03
CA GLN A 174 -8.75 19.50 7.09
C GLN A 174 -8.50 20.11 8.47
N ASN A 175 -7.51 21.02 8.63
CA ASN A 175 -7.10 21.64 9.89
C ASN A 175 -6.90 20.59 11.02
N PRO A 176 -6.06 19.56 10.84
CA PRO A 176 -5.93 18.48 11.80
C PRO A 176 -5.29 18.94 13.11
N ASP A 177 -5.70 18.32 14.21
CA ASP A 177 -5.00 18.41 15.47
C ASP A 177 -3.68 17.61 15.43
N LEU A 178 -3.69 16.46 14.71
CA LEU A 178 -2.58 15.53 14.65
C LEU A 178 -2.50 14.87 13.28
N ILE A 179 -1.29 14.58 12.77
CA ILE A 179 -1.08 13.76 11.56
C ILE A 179 -0.31 12.52 11.96
N LEU A 180 -0.85 11.34 11.59
CA LEU A 180 -0.28 10.04 11.88
C LEU A 180 -0.01 9.29 10.56
N ILE A 181 1.21 8.77 10.39
CA ILE A 181 1.65 8.09 9.17
C ILE A 181 2.08 6.66 9.53
N THR A 182 1.43 5.66 8.95
CA THR A 182 1.65 4.25 9.29
C THR A 182 2.57 3.52 8.33
N GLY A 183 3.69 4.16 7.93
CA GLY A 183 4.78 3.53 7.18
C GLY A 183 4.61 3.52 5.67
N ASP A 184 5.60 2.92 5.01
CA ASP A 184 5.77 2.87 3.56
C ASP A 184 5.69 4.28 2.94
N VAL A 185 6.47 5.21 3.52
CA VAL A 185 6.53 6.61 3.07
C VAL A 185 7.38 6.72 1.80
N ILE A 186 8.53 6.02 1.76
CA ILE A 186 9.51 6.12 0.68
C ILE A 186 9.90 4.74 0.12
N ASP A 187 10.10 4.69 -1.21
CA ASP A 187 10.58 3.50 -1.94
C ASP A 187 12.00 3.67 -2.49
N ASP A 188 12.56 4.87 -2.44
CA ASP A 188 13.85 5.19 -3.04
C ASP A 188 14.86 5.74 -2.02
N HIS A 189 16.14 5.74 -2.43
CA HIS A 189 17.20 6.41 -1.70
C HIS A 189 16.97 7.92 -1.68
N LEU A 190 17.30 8.57 -0.57
CA LEU A 190 17.09 10.01 -0.36
C LEU A 190 17.65 10.88 -1.49
N ASP A 191 18.81 10.53 -2.07
CA ASP A 191 19.42 11.30 -3.17
C ASP A 191 18.50 11.51 -4.39
N ARG A 192 17.55 10.58 -4.61
CA ARG A 192 16.63 10.62 -5.75
C ARG A 192 15.31 11.34 -5.44
N ILE A 193 15.01 11.53 -4.16
CA ILE A 193 13.74 12.05 -3.68
C ILE A 193 13.92 13.26 -2.74
N LYS A 194 15.14 13.84 -2.73
CA LYS A 194 15.51 14.98 -1.86
C LYS A 194 14.69 16.25 -2.04
N GLU A 195 13.93 16.32 -3.11
CA GLU A 195 13.05 17.45 -3.42
C GLU A 195 11.71 17.40 -2.66
N PHE A 196 11.31 16.24 -2.13
CA PHE A 196 10.02 16.07 -1.47
C PHE A 196 9.98 16.45 0.01
N PRO A 197 11.03 16.26 0.84
CA PRO A 197 10.99 16.67 2.24
C PRO A 197 10.59 18.13 2.47
N PRO A 198 11.08 19.13 1.68
CA PRO A 198 10.65 20.51 1.83
C PRO A 198 9.15 20.75 1.55
N LEU A 199 8.54 19.93 0.69
CA LEU A 199 7.10 19.99 0.40
C LEU A 199 6.30 19.37 1.56
N LEU A 200 6.69 18.18 2.03
CA LEU A 200 6.03 17.50 3.13
C LEU A 200 6.19 18.23 4.48
N ARG A 201 7.27 18.98 4.66
CA ARG A 201 7.45 19.89 5.81
C ARG A 201 6.36 20.95 5.92
N GLN A 202 5.59 21.20 4.85
CA GLN A 202 4.46 22.12 4.83
C GLN A 202 3.17 21.52 5.37
N LEU A 203 3.14 20.24 5.74
CA LEU A 203 2.04 19.64 6.49
C LEU A 203 1.85 20.36 7.83
N LYS A 204 0.61 20.77 8.11
CA LYS A 204 0.24 21.55 9.28
C LYS A 204 -0.67 20.75 10.19
N SER A 205 -0.30 20.67 11.46
CA SER A 205 -1.15 20.13 12.53
C SER A 205 -0.79 20.82 13.84
N LYS A 206 -1.68 20.82 14.82
CA LYS A 206 -1.44 21.48 16.11
C LYS A 206 -0.36 20.76 16.93
N HIS A 207 -0.31 19.43 16.84
CA HIS A 207 0.54 18.58 17.68
C HIS A 207 1.62 17.82 16.90
N GLY A 208 1.86 18.15 15.64
CA GLY A 208 2.94 17.61 14.83
C GLY A 208 2.54 16.38 13.98
N VAL A 209 3.55 15.81 13.33
CA VAL A 209 3.45 14.67 12.43
C VAL A 209 4.27 13.53 13.01
N TYR A 210 3.64 12.36 13.24
CA TYR A 210 4.30 11.18 13.77
C TYR A 210 4.22 10.04 12.76
N VAL A 211 5.31 9.29 12.64
CA VAL A 211 5.45 8.25 11.62
C VAL A 211 6.10 7.00 12.20
N VAL A 212 5.70 5.85 11.72
CA VAL A 212 6.40 4.57 11.93
C VAL A 212 6.95 4.05 10.61
N SER A 213 7.94 3.16 10.66
CA SER A 213 8.43 2.50 9.46
C SER A 213 7.47 1.39 9.00
N GLY A 214 7.31 1.23 7.69
CA GLY A 214 6.77 0.05 7.06
C GLY A 214 7.87 -0.88 6.56
N ASN A 215 7.53 -1.86 5.73
CA ASN A 215 8.52 -2.80 5.20
C ASN A 215 9.41 -2.19 4.10
N HIS A 216 8.91 -1.24 3.34
CA HIS A 216 9.67 -0.60 2.26
C HIS A 216 10.82 0.23 2.76
N GLU A 217 10.73 0.84 3.92
CA GLU A 217 11.82 1.57 4.54
C GLU A 217 13.04 0.67 4.81
N TYR A 218 12.82 -0.60 5.14
CA TYR A 218 13.93 -1.57 5.32
C TYR A 218 14.50 -2.04 3.99
N TYR A 219 13.68 -2.22 2.95
CA TYR A 219 14.16 -2.59 1.61
C TYR A 219 14.94 -1.46 0.95
N GLY A 220 14.53 -0.22 1.16
CA GLY A 220 15.22 0.98 0.66
C GLY A 220 16.42 1.41 1.49
N GLY A 221 16.51 0.95 2.74
CA GLY A 221 17.51 1.35 3.75
C GLY A 221 16.93 2.33 4.76
N ILE A 222 16.78 1.85 5.99
CA ILE A 222 16.13 2.59 7.10
C ILE A 222 16.76 3.97 7.34
N GLN A 223 18.06 4.13 7.10
CA GLN A 223 18.77 5.39 7.27
C GLN A 223 18.25 6.49 6.33
N HIS A 224 17.84 6.12 5.10
CA HIS A 224 17.23 7.07 4.16
C HIS A 224 15.88 7.55 4.64
N PHE A 225 15.11 6.69 5.28
CA PHE A 225 13.82 7.04 5.88
C PHE A 225 13.99 7.95 7.11
N GLU A 226 14.95 7.64 7.99
CA GLU A 226 15.22 8.46 9.18
C GLU A 226 15.66 9.87 8.77
N GLU A 227 16.57 9.99 7.80
CA GLU A 227 17.01 11.28 7.27
C GLU A 227 15.88 12.02 6.53
N PHE A 228 15.10 11.32 5.70
CA PHE A 228 13.93 11.88 5.01
C PHE A 228 12.91 12.42 6.01
N SER A 229 12.62 11.65 7.06
CA SER A 229 11.68 12.04 8.12
C SER A 229 12.16 13.27 8.87
N ALA A 230 13.43 13.33 9.23
CA ALA A 230 14.03 14.49 9.89
C ALA A 230 13.94 15.76 9.02
N LEU A 231 14.26 15.65 7.72
CA LEU A 231 14.16 16.75 6.77
C LEU A 231 12.71 17.22 6.54
N SER A 232 11.75 16.30 6.67
CA SER A 232 10.30 16.56 6.55
C SER A 232 9.67 17.07 7.85
N ASN A 233 10.45 17.16 8.95
CA ASN A 233 9.96 17.48 10.30
C ASN A 233 8.95 16.45 10.82
N PHE A 234 9.14 15.16 10.51
CA PHE A 234 8.37 14.06 11.04
C PHE A 234 9.05 13.44 12.26
N HIS A 235 8.27 13.10 13.28
CA HIS A 235 8.75 12.39 14.46
C HIS A 235 8.60 10.89 14.26
N VAL A 236 9.71 10.20 14.10
CA VAL A 236 9.71 8.73 13.96
C VAL A 236 9.51 8.09 15.33
N LEU A 237 8.49 7.23 15.45
CA LEU A 237 8.25 6.43 16.64
C LEU A 237 8.75 4.99 16.41
N ASN A 238 9.68 4.53 17.27
CA ASN A 238 10.30 3.21 17.14
C ASN A 238 10.32 2.50 18.51
N ASN A 239 9.29 1.71 18.80
CA ASN A 239 9.05 1.09 20.10
C ASN A 239 9.00 2.13 21.24
N GLU A 240 8.27 3.20 21.01
CA GLU A 240 8.12 4.30 21.96
C GLU A 240 6.71 4.90 21.92
N ALA A 241 6.39 5.66 22.95
CA ALA A 241 5.13 6.38 23.11
C ALA A 241 5.36 7.85 23.37
N ILE A 242 4.40 8.66 22.92
CA ILE A 242 4.33 10.08 23.24
C ILE A 242 2.93 10.45 23.73
N THR A 243 2.85 11.38 24.67
CA THR A 243 1.58 11.95 25.15
C THR A 243 1.25 13.20 24.35
N ILE A 244 0.06 13.24 23.79
CA ILE A 244 -0.45 14.37 23.01
C ILE A 244 -1.47 15.14 23.86
N ASP A 245 -1.21 16.44 24.04
CA ASP A 245 -2.13 17.40 24.69
C ASP A 245 -2.70 16.92 26.04
N ASN A 246 -1.93 16.10 26.74
CA ASN A 246 -2.34 15.43 27.99
C ASN A 246 -3.70 14.74 27.93
N CYS A 247 -4.10 14.22 26.76
CA CYS A 247 -5.42 13.61 26.56
C CYS A 247 -5.39 12.23 25.90
N LEU A 248 -4.31 11.88 25.22
CA LEU A 248 -4.13 10.58 24.58
C LEU A 248 -2.64 10.24 24.40
N HIS A 249 -2.35 8.97 24.25
CA HIS A 249 -1.02 8.47 23.90
C HIS A 249 -0.98 7.98 22.46
N VAL A 250 0.08 8.33 21.73
CA VAL A 250 0.43 7.73 20.44
C VAL A 250 1.62 6.81 20.65
N VAL A 251 1.45 5.55 20.32
CA VAL A 251 2.47 4.50 20.42
C VAL A 251 2.86 4.07 19.02
N GLY A 252 4.15 4.02 18.73
CA GLY A 252 4.65 3.54 17.44
C GLY A 252 5.55 2.32 17.59
N ILE A 253 5.30 1.33 16.74
CA ILE A 253 6.17 0.15 16.61
C ILE A 253 6.68 0.03 15.18
N PRO A 254 7.94 -0.41 14.97
CA PRO A 254 8.49 -0.64 13.64
C PRO A 254 7.81 -1.84 12.98
N ASP A 255 7.91 -1.96 11.65
CA ASP A 255 7.47 -3.16 10.94
C ASP A 255 8.35 -4.37 11.32
N ASP A 256 7.76 -5.57 11.32
CA ASP A 256 8.45 -6.83 11.67
C ASP A 256 9.60 -7.18 10.70
N THR A 257 9.60 -6.59 9.50
CA THR A 257 10.69 -6.70 8.51
C THR A 257 12.04 -6.24 9.10
N ALA A 258 12.04 -5.33 10.08
CA ALA A 258 13.25 -4.91 10.81
C ALA A 258 14.09 -6.10 11.26
N SER A 259 13.45 -7.14 11.80
CA SER A 259 14.14 -8.35 12.31
C SER A 259 14.90 -9.10 11.21
N SER A 260 14.42 -9.04 9.95
CA SER A 260 15.10 -9.65 8.80
C SER A 260 16.38 -8.91 8.42
N PHE A 261 16.53 -7.65 8.86
CA PHE A 261 17.71 -6.80 8.68
C PHE A 261 18.58 -6.72 9.95
N SER A 262 18.35 -7.62 10.92
CA SER A 262 19.06 -7.65 12.21
C SER A 262 18.89 -6.38 13.05
N LEU A 263 17.77 -5.71 12.89
CA LEU A 263 17.35 -4.55 13.67
C LEU A 263 16.28 -4.96 14.70
N PRO A 264 16.07 -4.17 15.76
CA PRO A 264 15.00 -4.45 16.73
C PRO A 264 13.63 -4.46 16.03
N GLY A 265 12.90 -5.56 16.17
CA GLY A 265 11.54 -5.69 15.67
C GLY A 265 10.50 -4.99 16.57
N PRO A 266 9.20 -5.15 16.27
CA PRO A 266 8.12 -4.53 17.05
C PRO A 266 8.07 -5.08 18.47
N ASP A 267 8.05 -4.18 19.45
CA ASP A 267 7.91 -4.49 20.89
C ASP A 267 6.91 -3.53 21.54
N LEU A 268 5.63 -3.91 21.49
CA LEU A 268 4.55 -3.11 22.08
C LEU A 268 4.68 -3.00 23.62
N THR A 269 5.24 -4.00 24.29
CA THR A 269 5.44 -3.96 25.74
C THR A 269 6.45 -2.88 26.12
N LYS A 270 7.57 -2.83 25.41
CA LYS A 270 8.58 -1.78 25.57
C LYS A 270 7.99 -0.40 25.23
N ALA A 271 7.26 -0.30 24.10
CA ALA A 271 6.69 0.96 23.66
C ALA A 271 5.73 1.57 24.68
N MET A 272 4.97 0.74 25.40
CA MET A 272 3.97 1.17 26.37
C MET A 272 4.50 1.24 27.83
N ALA A 273 5.75 0.90 28.08
CA ALA A 273 6.29 0.74 29.45
C ALA A 273 6.14 1.99 30.35
N ASN A 274 6.13 3.18 29.76
CA ASN A 274 6.02 4.46 30.49
C ASN A 274 4.60 5.01 30.59
N ILE A 275 3.59 4.34 30.01
CA ILE A 275 2.18 4.74 30.13
C ILE A 275 1.65 4.22 31.46
N GLN A 276 1.35 5.14 32.39
CA GLN A 276 0.87 4.81 33.74
C GLN A 276 -0.53 5.29 34.02
N ASP A 277 -1.10 6.13 33.15
CA ASP A 277 -2.45 6.65 33.29
C ASP A 277 -3.46 5.85 32.47
N ASN A 278 -4.73 6.27 32.52
CA ASN A 278 -5.82 5.57 31.86
C ASN A 278 -6.32 6.29 30.60
N GLN A 279 -5.48 7.11 29.97
CA GLN A 279 -5.84 7.83 28.75
C GLN A 279 -5.93 6.87 27.54
N PRO A 280 -6.69 7.24 26.49
CA PRO A 280 -6.75 6.44 25.27
C PRO A 280 -5.38 6.25 24.64
N VAL A 281 -5.13 5.07 24.09
CA VAL A 281 -3.89 4.72 23.40
C VAL A 281 -4.18 4.47 21.92
N ILE A 282 -3.49 5.20 21.04
CA ILE A 282 -3.49 4.99 19.59
C ILE A 282 -2.18 4.31 19.20
N LEU A 283 -2.28 3.11 18.63
CA LEU A 283 -1.13 2.35 18.13
C LEU A 283 -0.96 2.58 16.63
N LEU A 284 0.24 2.98 16.23
CA LEU A 284 0.71 2.99 14.85
C LEU A 284 1.45 1.68 14.57
N SER A 285 0.92 0.87 13.67
CA SER A 285 1.52 -0.38 13.20
C SER A 285 1.28 -0.51 11.72
N HIS A 286 2.33 -0.61 10.91
CA HIS A 286 2.19 -0.65 9.46
C HIS A 286 1.27 -1.78 8.99
N LYS A 287 1.55 -3.02 9.40
CA LYS A 287 0.70 -4.17 9.08
C LYS A 287 -0.51 -4.28 10.01
N PRO A 288 -1.70 -4.65 9.49
CA PRO A 288 -2.91 -4.82 10.30
C PRO A 288 -2.94 -6.19 11.00
N VAL A 289 -1.93 -6.43 11.84
CA VAL A 289 -1.76 -7.68 12.60
C VAL A 289 -1.60 -7.37 14.10
N GLY A 290 -1.75 -8.39 14.96
CA GLY A 290 -1.54 -8.24 16.41
C GLY A 290 -2.62 -7.41 17.13
N PHE A 291 -3.75 -7.09 16.49
CA PHE A 291 -4.79 -6.25 17.09
C PHE A 291 -5.42 -6.87 18.35
N PRO A 292 -5.76 -8.16 18.44
CA PRO A 292 -6.27 -8.75 19.68
C PRO A 292 -5.29 -8.62 20.85
N GLU A 293 -4.00 -8.80 20.60
CA GLU A 293 -2.95 -8.64 21.60
C GLU A 293 -2.77 -7.18 22.03
N ALA A 294 -2.92 -6.25 21.07
CA ALA A 294 -2.89 -4.81 21.35
C ALA A 294 -4.07 -4.39 22.24
N VAL A 295 -5.27 -4.91 21.98
CA VAL A 295 -6.47 -4.69 22.82
C VAL A 295 -6.24 -5.17 24.26
N GLN A 296 -5.68 -6.38 24.44
CA GLN A 296 -5.34 -6.91 25.76
C GLN A 296 -4.35 -6.04 26.53
N LYS A 297 -3.51 -5.27 25.83
CA LYS A 297 -2.57 -4.32 26.42
C LYS A 297 -3.17 -2.90 26.62
N GLY A 298 -4.44 -2.69 26.31
CA GLY A 298 -5.13 -1.43 26.53
C GLY A 298 -5.10 -0.44 25.35
N VAL A 299 -4.69 -0.88 24.16
CA VAL A 299 -4.79 -0.06 22.94
C VAL A 299 -6.25 0.19 22.61
N SER A 300 -6.63 1.45 22.43
CA SER A 300 -8.00 1.87 22.10
C SER A 300 -8.25 1.95 20.60
N LEU A 301 -7.21 2.34 19.81
CA LEU A 301 -7.28 2.42 18.37
C LEU A 301 -5.95 1.97 17.77
N GLN A 302 -5.97 1.03 16.83
CA GLN A 302 -4.84 0.71 15.97
C GLN A 302 -5.05 1.30 14.58
N LEU A 303 -4.04 1.99 14.06
CA LEU A 303 -4.00 2.50 12.69
C LEU A 303 -2.99 1.69 11.88
N SER A 304 -3.38 1.24 10.69
CA SER A 304 -2.58 0.39 9.83
C SER A 304 -2.78 0.68 8.35
N GLY A 305 -1.82 0.27 7.53
CA GLY A 305 -1.84 0.33 6.07
C GLY A 305 -1.49 -1.00 5.41
N HIS A 306 -0.42 -1.02 4.60
CA HIS A 306 0.23 -2.19 3.99
C HIS A 306 -0.58 -2.92 2.93
N THR A 307 -1.86 -3.10 3.13
CA THR A 307 -2.68 -4.00 2.29
C THR A 307 -3.07 -3.39 0.95
N HIS A 308 -3.04 -2.06 0.82
CA HIS A 308 -3.57 -1.29 -0.32
C HIS A 308 -4.99 -1.72 -0.73
N ARG A 309 -5.70 -2.48 0.14
CA ARG A 309 -6.94 -3.18 -0.22
C ARG A 309 -6.76 -4.02 -1.50
N GLY A 310 -5.52 -4.51 -1.73
CA GLY A 310 -5.11 -5.29 -2.89
C GLY A 310 -4.83 -4.51 -4.17
N GLN A 311 -5.14 -3.21 -4.24
CA GLN A 311 -4.87 -2.28 -5.33
C GLN A 311 -5.34 -2.71 -6.73
N ILE A 312 -4.99 -3.91 -7.23
CA ILE A 312 -5.35 -4.47 -8.54
C ILE A 312 -5.81 -5.93 -8.44
N LEU A 313 -6.51 -6.41 -9.45
CA LEU A 313 -6.84 -7.84 -9.60
C LEU A 313 -5.58 -8.69 -9.86
N PRO A 314 -5.47 -9.91 -9.28
CA PRO A 314 -6.41 -10.55 -8.35
C PRO A 314 -6.19 -10.19 -6.88
N LEU A 315 -5.25 -9.29 -6.54
CA LEU A 315 -4.84 -9.02 -5.15
C LEU A 315 -6.01 -8.53 -4.29
N ASN A 316 -6.95 -7.75 -4.83
CA ASN A 316 -8.14 -7.36 -4.09
C ASN A 316 -9.03 -8.55 -3.66
N LEU A 317 -8.93 -9.71 -4.34
CA LEU A 317 -9.62 -10.93 -3.96
C LEU A 317 -8.81 -11.75 -2.95
N LEU A 318 -7.47 -11.65 -2.99
CA LEU A 318 -6.55 -12.46 -2.17
C LEU A 318 -6.23 -11.81 -0.83
N VAL A 319 -6.09 -10.49 -0.78
CA VAL A 319 -5.74 -9.75 0.44
C VAL A 319 -6.71 -10.01 1.60
N PRO A 320 -8.05 -10.03 1.39
CA PRO A 320 -8.98 -10.38 2.48
C PRO A 320 -8.88 -11.81 3.00
N LEU A 321 -8.27 -12.71 2.24
CA LEU A 321 -8.00 -14.08 2.66
C LEU A 321 -6.73 -14.18 3.52
N THR A 322 -5.82 -13.21 3.38
CA THR A 322 -4.53 -13.17 4.08
C THR A 322 -4.60 -12.34 5.35
N PHE A 323 -5.28 -11.19 5.29
CA PHE A 323 -5.39 -10.23 6.39
C PHE A 323 -6.84 -10.14 6.88
N LYS A 324 -7.08 -10.55 8.14
CA LYS A 324 -8.41 -10.47 8.78
C LYS A 324 -8.96 -9.04 8.78
N TYR A 325 -8.10 -8.05 9.02
CA TYR A 325 -8.42 -6.62 9.08
C TYR A 325 -7.90 -5.90 7.84
N SER A 326 -8.29 -6.39 6.67
CA SER A 326 -7.68 -5.99 5.40
C SER A 326 -7.98 -4.56 4.93
N TYR A 327 -9.11 -3.96 5.33
CA TYR A 327 -9.51 -2.61 4.95
C TYR A 327 -10.71 -2.12 5.73
N GLY A 328 -10.67 -0.86 6.17
CA GLY A 328 -11.78 -0.19 6.86
C GLY A 328 -11.73 -0.34 8.38
N LEU A 329 -12.82 -0.01 9.03
CA LEU A 329 -12.97 0.00 10.48
C LEU A 329 -13.51 -1.32 10.99
N TYR A 330 -12.84 -1.91 11.98
CA TYR A 330 -13.30 -3.08 12.72
C TYR A 330 -13.28 -2.76 14.21
N GLU A 331 -14.16 -3.42 14.96
CA GLU A 331 -14.30 -3.30 16.40
C GLU A 331 -14.02 -4.64 17.08
N LEU A 332 -13.31 -4.60 18.18
CA LEU A 332 -13.12 -5.72 19.10
C LEU A 332 -13.24 -5.18 20.53
N ASP A 333 -14.23 -5.65 21.27
CA ASP A 333 -14.64 -5.12 22.58
C ASP A 333 -14.95 -3.62 22.50
N THR A 334 -14.15 -2.77 23.14
CA THR A 334 -14.27 -1.31 23.10
C THR A 334 -13.17 -0.63 22.31
N SER A 335 -12.41 -1.41 21.56
CA SER A 335 -11.24 -0.96 20.79
C SER A 335 -11.48 -1.11 19.30
N TYR A 336 -10.76 -0.30 18.52
CA TYR A 336 -10.93 -0.22 17.07
C TYR A 336 -9.62 -0.45 16.33
N ILE A 337 -9.68 -1.04 15.14
CA ILE A 337 -8.61 -0.99 14.16
C ILE A 337 -9.14 -0.39 12.86
N TYR A 338 -8.40 0.56 12.31
CA TYR A 338 -8.65 1.06 10.96
C TYR A 338 -7.46 0.73 10.06
N THR A 339 -7.74 0.05 8.96
CA THR A 339 -6.76 -0.26 7.92
C THR A 339 -7.09 0.54 6.67
N THR A 340 -6.18 1.40 6.24
CA THR A 340 -6.37 2.22 5.04
C THR A 340 -6.03 1.46 3.76
N SER A 341 -6.58 1.92 2.63
CA SER A 341 -6.20 1.45 1.29
C SER A 341 -4.93 2.11 0.75
N GLY A 342 -4.25 2.90 1.57
CA GLY A 342 -3.05 3.64 1.20
C GLY A 342 -3.32 4.96 0.48
N THR A 343 -2.45 5.93 0.72
CA THR A 343 -2.52 7.28 0.14
C THR A 343 -1.89 7.32 -1.26
N GLY A 344 -0.79 6.62 -1.46
CA GLY A 344 -0.07 6.50 -2.73
C GLY A 344 -0.31 5.18 -3.46
N LEU A 345 0.68 4.73 -4.21
CA LEU A 345 0.62 3.56 -5.09
C LEU A 345 1.83 2.67 -4.89
N TRP A 346 1.61 1.39 -4.77
CA TRP A 346 2.66 0.37 -4.76
C TRP A 346 2.75 -0.34 -6.12
N GLY A 347 3.96 -0.52 -6.66
CA GLY A 347 4.20 -1.29 -7.88
C GLY A 347 3.49 -0.72 -9.12
N PRO A 348 2.56 -1.44 -9.77
CA PRO A 348 1.87 -0.96 -10.97
C PRO A 348 1.10 0.34 -10.73
N PRO A 349 1.28 1.38 -11.58
CA PRO A 349 0.53 2.64 -11.46
C PRO A 349 -0.93 2.47 -11.95
N MET A 350 -1.67 1.62 -11.26
CA MET A 350 -3.03 1.21 -11.56
C MET A 350 -3.80 0.92 -10.28
N ARG A 351 -5.08 1.31 -10.26
CA ARG A 351 -6.04 0.89 -9.22
C ARG A 351 -7.36 0.47 -9.85
N ILE A 352 -7.93 -0.64 -9.36
CA ILE A 352 -9.26 -1.09 -9.76
C ILE A 352 -9.98 -1.64 -8.54
N PHE A 353 -11.27 -1.28 -8.35
CA PHE A 353 -12.12 -1.61 -7.19
C PHE A 353 -11.60 -1.09 -5.83
N THR A 354 -10.66 -0.17 -5.86
CA THR A 354 -10.07 0.49 -4.69
C THR A 354 -9.63 1.89 -5.08
N SER A 355 -9.55 2.81 -4.13
CA SER A 355 -9.10 4.18 -4.32
C SER A 355 -7.97 4.50 -3.35
N SER A 356 -7.06 5.42 -3.72
CA SER A 356 -6.18 6.06 -2.75
C SER A 356 -7.02 6.91 -1.80
N GLU A 357 -6.62 6.99 -0.51
CA GLU A 357 -7.38 7.75 0.48
C GLU A 357 -6.50 8.54 1.46
N ILE A 358 -7.02 9.66 1.90
CA ILE A 358 -6.64 10.41 3.09
C ILE A 358 -7.74 10.17 4.10
N VAL A 359 -7.42 9.69 5.30
CA VAL A 359 -8.45 9.38 6.30
C VAL A 359 -8.49 10.47 7.35
N SER A 360 -9.63 11.15 7.46
CA SER A 360 -9.92 12.11 8.54
C SER A 360 -10.71 11.41 9.63
N ILE A 361 -10.13 11.33 10.82
CA ILE A 361 -10.68 10.62 11.97
C ILE A 361 -11.04 11.65 13.04
N ASP A 362 -12.32 11.81 13.33
CA ASP A 362 -12.78 12.58 14.47
C ASP A 362 -13.00 11.65 15.67
N LEU A 363 -12.21 11.84 16.74
CA LEU A 363 -12.36 11.10 17.99
C LEU A 363 -13.54 11.65 18.78
N ILE A 364 -14.51 10.79 19.10
CA ILE A 364 -15.70 11.19 19.84
C ILE A 364 -15.64 10.63 21.26
N SER A 365 -15.73 11.48 22.28
CA SER A 365 -15.83 11.06 23.69
C SER A 365 -17.08 10.20 23.89
N LYS A 366 -16.94 9.07 24.61
CA LYS A 366 -18.01 8.10 24.88
C LYS A 366 -18.27 8.00 26.37
#